data_ac3ea5382fde8ea744a31e8a5bc3bb39
#
_entry.id   ac3ea5382fde8ea744a31e8a5bc3bb39
#
_cell.length_a   1.000
_cell.length_b   1.000
_cell.length_c   1.000
_cell.angle_alpha   90.00
_cell.angle_beta   90.00
_cell.angle_gamma   90.00
#
_symmetry.space_group_name_H-M   'P 1'
#
loop_
_entity.id
_entity.type
_entity.pdbx_description
1 polymer ?
#
loop_
_entity_poly.entity_id
_entity_poly.type
_entity_poly.pdbx_seq_one_letter_code
_entity_poly.pdbx_strand_id
1 'polypeptide(L)'
;MLEIKLLPGSEVEIIGEISVDDFEACREQAIKEFSGKVKIDGFRPGKVPEKVLIDNVGESEILERMAIIALQKEYPKIIEERKIKAIGRPLITITKIARNNPLGFKIRTFVMPEIELPDYKNIEKGKTRLEILEKIIEKMKAEIPQILIEGEKEKMFQEIRANLEETGLKWEDYLGHIKKTEEELKKDWEPDALKRVKFGLVLNEIAEKEKIEVSEEEMEKEAEKIMEQHKYLDKNRVKMYTYGIIRNEKVFKLLESC
;
A
#
# COMPACT_ATOMS: atom_id res chain seq x y z
N MET A 1 17.88 -12.92 -15.97
CA MET A 1 16.58 -13.55 -16.34
C MET A 1 15.61 -13.25 -15.23
N LEU A 2 14.37 -12.83 -15.55
CA LEU A 2 13.36 -12.47 -14.55
C LEU A 2 12.23 -13.51 -14.60
N GLU A 3 11.94 -14.16 -13.48
CA GLU A 3 10.85 -15.11 -13.32
C GLU A 3 9.77 -14.50 -12.41
N ILE A 4 8.51 -14.58 -12.83
CA ILE A 4 7.37 -14.04 -12.08
C ILE A 4 6.37 -15.18 -11.87
N LYS A 5 6.00 -15.41 -10.61
CA LYS A 5 5.05 -16.45 -10.21
C LYS A 5 3.89 -15.83 -9.44
N LEU A 6 2.68 -16.16 -9.84
CA LEU A 6 1.49 -15.87 -9.02
C LEU A 6 1.41 -16.90 -7.89
N LEU A 7 1.19 -16.43 -6.68
CA LEU A 7 1.00 -17.25 -5.49
C LEU A 7 -0.44 -17.08 -4.96
N PRO A 8 -0.95 -18.02 -4.16
CA PRO A 8 -2.22 -17.86 -3.46
C PRO A 8 -2.23 -16.59 -2.59
N GLY A 9 -3.41 -16.03 -2.32
CA GLY A 9 -3.54 -14.84 -1.48
C GLY A 9 -3.23 -13.53 -2.21
N SER A 10 -3.34 -13.52 -3.54
CA SER A 10 -3.01 -12.36 -4.38
C SER A 10 -1.57 -11.87 -4.12
N GLU A 11 -0.63 -12.80 -3.98
CA GLU A 11 0.80 -12.52 -3.92
C GLU A 11 1.48 -12.80 -5.26
N VAL A 12 2.55 -12.06 -5.53
CA VAL A 12 3.45 -12.29 -6.66
C VAL A 12 4.86 -12.46 -6.13
N GLU A 13 5.53 -13.53 -6.55
CA GLU A 13 6.95 -13.76 -6.33
C GLU A 13 7.72 -13.42 -7.60
N ILE A 14 8.71 -12.53 -7.47
CA ILE A 14 9.60 -12.08 -8.54
C ILE A 14 11.01 -12.55 -8.19
N ILE A 15 11.60 -13.38 -9.02
CA ILE A 15 12.97 -13.88 -8.85
C ILE A 15 13.81 -13.38 -10.03
N GLY A 16 14.96 -12.79 -9.74
CA GLY A 16 15.81 -12.24 -10.79
C GLY A 16 17.22 -11.93 -10.34
N GLU A 17 17.98 -11.41 -11.29
CA GLU A 17 19.33 -10.91 -11.05
C GLU A 17 19.48 -9.52 -11.68
N ILE A 18 20.14 -8.62 -10.95
CA ILE A 18 20.61 -7.32 -11.47
C ILE A 18 22.00 -7.57 -12.06
N SER A 19 22.29 -6.98 -13.21
CA SER A 19 23.56 -7.15 -13.90
C SER A 19 24.76 -6.71 -13.04
N VAL A 20 25.94 -7.25 -13.32
CA VAL A 20 27.17 -6.85 -12.62
C VAL A 20 27.39 -5.34 -12.74
N ASP A 21 27.21 -4.80 -13.95
CA ASP A 21 27.47 -3.37 -14.22
C ASP A 21 26.52 -2.47 -13.42
N ASP A 22 25.22 -2.80 -13.40
CA ASP A 22 24.20 -2.02 -12.66
C ASP A 22 24.41 -2.14 -11.15
N PHE A 23 24.85 -3.30 -10.67
CA PHE A 23 25.13 -3.52 -9.25
C PHE A 23 26.39 -2.76 -8.81
N GLU A 24 27.50 -2.88 -9.56
CA GLU A 24 28.74 -2.15 -9.26
C GLU A 24 28.56 -0.63 -9.39
N ALA A 25 27.73 -0.15 -10.29
CA ALA A 25 27.39 1.27 -10.40
C ALA A 25 26.76 1.86 -9.12
N CYS A 26 26.24 1.02 -8.22
CA CYS A 26 25.70 1.46 -6.93
C CYS A 26 26.78 1.69 -5.86
N ARG A 27 28.03 1.27 -6.11
CA ARG A 27 29.12 1.30 -5.12
C ARG A 27 29.47 2.71 -4.67
N GLU A 28 29.66 3.63 -5.62
CA GLU A 28 30.00 5.02 -5.32
C GLU A 28 28.96 5.67 -4.39
N GLN A 29 27.68 5.43 -4.67
CA GLN A 29 26.60 5.94 -3.83
C GLN A 29 26.62 5.32 -2.44
N ALA A 30 26.83 4.00 -2.32
CA ALA A 30 26.92 3.31 -1.03
C ALA A 30 28.06 3.85 -0.17
N ILE A 31 29.26 3.99 -0.78
CA ILE A 31 30.44 4.57 -0.12
C ILE A 31 30.20 6.01 0.35
N LYS A 32 29.58 6.83 -0.51
CA LYS A 32 29.24 8.22 -0.16
C LYS A 32 28.30 8.29 1.04
N GLU A 33 27.30 7.42 1.10
CA GLU A 33 26.34 7.38 2.21
C GLU A 33 27.01 6.96 3.53
N PHE A 34 27.88 5.94 3.50
CA PHE A 34 28.63 5.53 4.69
C PHE A 34 29.65 6.60 5.12
N SER A 35 30.39 7.18 4.17
CA SER A 35 31.35 8.25 4.44
C SER A 35 30.70 9.47 5.15
N GLY A 36 29.42 9.74 4.84
CA GLY A 36 28.67 10.82 5.48
C GLY A 36 28.16 10.49 6.88
N LYS A 37 27.96 9.21 7.20
CA LYS A 37 27.36 8.76 8.47
C LYS A 37 28.38 8.31 9.51
N VAL A 38 29.49 7.70 9.07
CA VAL A 38 30.50 7.12 9.97
C VAL A 38 31.48 8.21 10.42
N LYS A 39 31.74 8.26 11.71
CA LYS A 39 32.81 9.08 12.31
C LYS A 39 34.05 8.25 12.44
N ILE A 40 35.09 8.60 11.72
CA ILE A 40 36.41 7.94 11.77
C ILE A 40 37.41 8.97 12.21
N ASP A 41 38.19 8.67 13.23
CA ASP A 41 39.22 9.56 13.76
C ASP A 41 40.24 9.96 12.67
N GLY A 42 40.56 11.24 12.59
CA GLY A 42 41.46 11.81 11.60
C GLY A 42 40.80 12.15 10.24
N PHE A 43 39.52 11.88 10.05
CA PHE A 43 38.81 12.19 8.80
C PHE A 43 37.55 13.03 9.03
N ARG A 44 37.33 14.00 8.14
CA ARG A 44 36.08 14.74 8.11
C ARG A 44 34.97 13.88 7.50
N PRO A 45 33.74 13.89 8.06
CA PRO A 45 32.58 13.21 7.47
C PRO A 45 32.42 13.54 5.97
N GLY A 46 32.22 12.54 5.14
CA GLY A 46 32.12 12.69 3.69
C GLY A 46 33.44 12.79 2.94
N LYS A 47 34.60 12.72 3.62
CA LYS A 47 35.96 12.78 3.02
C LYS A 47 36.82 11.60 3.42
N VAL A 48 36.24 10.51 3.85
CA VAL A 48 36.93 9.27 4.22
C VAL A 48 37.34 8.54 2.92
N PRO A 49 38.63 8.17 2.74
CA PRO A 49 39.04 7.33 1.61
C PRO A 49 38.34 5.96 1.65
N GLU A 50 37.99 5.42 0.47
CA GLU A 50 37.26 4.16 0.37
C GLU A 50 37.93 3.02 1.14
N LYS A 51 39.24 2.85 1.02
CA LYS A 51 39.95 1.80 1.73
C LYS A 51 39.78 1.88 3.25
N VAL A 52 39.91 3.08 3.82
CA VAL A 52 39.74 3.29 5.27
C VAL A 52 38.30 3.04 5.67
N LEU A 53 37.33 3.41 4.83
CA LEU A 53 35.92 3.15 5.07
C LEU A 53 35.65 1.63 5.09
N ILE A 54 36.19 0.88 4.11
CA ILE A 54 36.03 -0.58 4.04
C ILE A 54 36.64 -1.25 5.25
N ASP A 55 37.85 -0.81 5.69
CA ASP A 55 38.54 -1.37 6.86
C ASP A 55 37.73 -1.15 8.17
N ASN A 56 36.94 -0.10 8.23
CA ASN A 56 36.11 0.23 9.42
C ASN A 56 34.69 -0.32 9.38
N VAL A 57 34.04 -0.29 8.23
CA VAL A 57 32.63 -0.68 8.06
C VAL A 57 32.51 -2.15 7.66
N GLY A 58 33.47 -2.63 6.86
CA GLY A 58 33.43 -3.96 6.25
C GLY A 58 32.85 -3.95 4.84
N GLU A 59 33.40 -4.77 3.95
CA GLU A 59 32.92 -4.91 2.58
C GLU A 59 31.49 -5.46 2.51
N SER A 60 31.10 -6.31 3.48
CA SER A 60 29.75 -6.89 3.54
C SER A 60 28.67 -5.81 3.67
N GLU A 61 28.86 -4.87 4.57
CA GLU A 61 27.93 -3.77 4.80
C GLU A 61 27.79 -2.87 3.55
N ILE A 62 28.91 -2.65 2.85
CA ILE A 62 28.91 -1.89 1.61
C ILE A 62 28.11 -2.63 0.54
N LEU A 63 28.32 -3.94 0.39
CA LEU A 63 27.58 -4.77 -0.56
C LEU A 63 26.09 -4.80 -0.26
N GLU A 64 25.70 -4.93 1.02
CA GLU A 64 24.30 -4.87 1.43
C GLU A 64 23.67 -3.52 1.08
N ARG A 65 24.41 -2.42 1.32
CA ARG A 65 23.92 -1.09 0.95
C ARG A 65 23.79 -0.92 -0.57
N MET A 66 24.76 -1.42 -1.34
CA MET A 66 24.68 -1.46 -2.80
C MET A 66 23.42 -2.22 -3.25
N ALA A 67 23.15 -3.37 -2.64
CA ALA A 67 21.96 -4.17 -2.96
C ALA A 67 20.65 -3.42 -2.69
N ILE A 68 20.55 -2.72 -1.56
CA ILE A 68 19.40 -1.89 -1.27
C ILE A 68 19.20 -0.79 -2.33
N ILE A 69 20.28 -0.09 -2.70
CA ILE A 69 20.24 0.96 -3.71
C ILE A 69 19.83 0.41 -5.08
N ALA A 70 20.41 -0.72 -5.47
CA ALA A 70 20.12 -1.37 -6.75
C ALA A 70 18.65 -1.82 -6.82
N LEU A 71 18.14 -2.46 -5.76
CA LEU A 71 16.75 -2.92 -5.68
C LEU A 71 15.74 -1.78 -5.59
N GLN A 72 16.07 -0.67 -4.93
CA GLN A 72 15.23 0.54 -4.92
C GLN A 72 15.07 1.15 -6.33
N LYS A 73 16.06 1.00 -7.20
CA LYS A 73 15.98 1.45 -8.60
C LYS A 73 15.27 0.44 -9.51
N GLU A 74 15.53 -0.85 -9.29
CA GLU A 74 15.07 -1.91 -10.18
C GLU A 74 13.61 -2.32 -9.92
N TYR A 75 13.17 -2.39 -8.66
CA TYR A 75 11.83 -2.82 -8.32
C TYR A 75 10.73 -1.98 -9.00
N PRO A 76 10.76 -0.63 -8.97
CA PRO A 76 9.74 0.17 -9.66
C PRO A 76 9.68 -0.09 -11.16
N LYS A 77 10.84 -0.29 -11.82
CA LYS A 77 10.89 -0.60 -13.25
C LYS A 77 10.21 -1.94 -13.55
N ILE A 78 10.52 -2.97 -12.75
CA ILE A 78 9.89 -4.29 -12.91
C ILE A 78 8.37 -4.18 -12.78
N ILE A 79 7.88 -3.46 -11.77
CA ILE A 79 6.45 -3.26 -11.53
C ILE A 79 5.78 -2.57 -12.72
N GLU A 80 6.40 -1.51 -13.24
CA GLU A 80 5.87 -0.74 -14.38
C GLU A 80 5.90 -1.55 -15.68
N GLU A 81 7.04 -2.14 -16.04
CA GLU A 81 7.21 -2.93 -17.26
C GLU A 81 6.28 -4.15 -17.31
N ARG A 82 6.07 -4.79 -16.17
CA ARG A 82 5.20 -5.97 -16.05
C ARG A 82 3.76 -5.63 -15.73
N LYS A 83 3.43 -4.34 -15.58
CA LYS A 83 2.08 -3.84 -15.25
C LYS A 83 1.51 -4.51 -14.00
N ILE A 84 2.36 -4.76 -13.00
CA ILE A 84 1.96 -5.40 -11.74
C ILE A 84 1.29 -4.33 -10.86
N LYS A 85 0.03 -4.53 -10.52
CA LYS A 85 -0.71 -3.65 -9.59
C LYS A 85 -0.30 -3.96 -8.14
N ALA A 86 0.97 -3.74 -7.80
CA ALA A 86 1.51 -4.03 -6.48
C ALA A 86 0.89 -3.15 -5.40
N ILE A 87 0.63 -3.74 -4.23
CA ILE A 87 0.11 -3.07 -3.04
C ILE A 87 0.98 -3.36 -1.82
N GLY A 88 1.07 -2.39 -0.93
CA GLY A 88 1.88 -2.51 0.27
C GLY A 88 3.38 -2.43 0.00
N ARG A 89 4.15 -2.88 0.99
CA ARG A 89 5.62 -2.91 0.89
C ARG A 89 6.08 -4.29 0.46
N PRO A 90 7.01 -4.39 -0.53
CA PRO A 90 7.54 -5.68 -0.92
C PRO A 90 8.44 -6.27 0.17
N LEU A 91 8.40 -7.59 0.32
CA LEU A 91 9.37 -8.35 1.08
C LEU A 91 10.50 -8.74 0.13
N ILE A 92 11.70 -8.22 0.39
CA ILE A 92 12.87 -8.42 -0.45
C ILE A 92 13.85 -9.34 0.27
N THR A 93 14.30 -10.38 -0.42
CA THR A 93 15.34 -11.31 0.03
C THR A 93 16.47 -11.30 -0.99
N ILE A 94 17.69 -11.05 -0.54
CA ILE A 94 18.89 -11.17 -1.37
C ILE A 94 19.27 -12.65 -1.39
N THR A 95 19.37 -13.21 -2.59
CA THR A 95 19.71 -14.63 -2.78
C THR A 95 21.17 -14.86 -3.14
N LYS A 96 21.82 -13.83 -3.71
CA LYS A 96 23.23 -13.86 -4.10
C LYS A 96 23.79 -12.45 -4.04
N ILE A 97 24.91 -12.29 -3.34
CA ILE A 97 25.61 -11.01 -3.24
C ILE A 97 27.12 -11.25 -3.17
N ALA A 98 27.87 -10.71 -4.11
CA ALA A 98 29.33 -10.71 -4.11
C ALA A 98 29.85 -9.64 -5.08
N ARG A 99 31.09 -9.17 -4.86
CA ARG A 99 31.78 -8.27 -5.77
C ARG A 99 31.91 -8.89 -7.16
N ASN A 100 31.76 -8.06 -8.19
CA ASN A 100 31.89 -8.46 -9.61
C ASN A 100 31.00 -9.65 -9.99
N ASN A 101 29.87 -9.82 -9.28
CA ASN A 101 28.86 -10.82 -9.57
C ASN A 101 27.49 -10.13 -9.70
N PRO A 102 26.57 -10.72 -10.47
CA PRO A 102 25.21 -10.22 -10.49
C PRO A 102 24.57 -10.34 -9.10
N LEU A 103 23.73 -9.37 -8.73
CA LEU A 103 22.95 -9.40 -7.50
C LEU A 103 21.70 -10.26 -7.71
N GLY A 104 21.61 -11.40 -7.05
CA GLY A 104 20.42 -12.24 -7.06
C GLY A 104 19.41 -11.77 -6.02
N PHE A 105 18.12 -11.73 -6.39
CA PHE A 105 17.06 -11.31 -5.50
C PHE A 105 15.78 -12.14 -5.67
N LYS A 106 15.00 -12.15 -4.63
CA LYS A 106 13.64 -12.64 -4.57
C LYS A 106 12.78 -11.58 -3.91
N ILE A 107 11.71 -11.16 -4.58
CA ILE A 107 10.76 -10.17 -4.07
C ILE A 107 9.40 -10.83 -3.98
N ARG A 108 8.72 -10.70 -2.84
CA ARG A 108 7.31 -11.00 -2.69
C ARG A 108 6.54 -9.73 -2.45
N THR A 109 5.47 -9.55 -3.19
CA THR A 109 4.59 -8.39 -3.06
C THR A 109 3.14 -8.82 -3.23
N PHE A 110 2.24 -8.19 -2.50
CA PHE A 110 0.82 -8.35 -2.75
C PHE A 110 0.42 -7.54 -3.99
N VAL A 111 -0.62 -8.01 -4.67
CA VAL A 111 -1.20 -7.34 -5.81
C VAL A 111 -2.68 -7.10 -5.58
N MET A 112 -3.26 -6.13 -6.28
CA MET A 112 -4.70 -5.95 -6.27
C MET A 112 -5.37 -7.22 -6.76
N PRO A 113 -6.37 -7.74 -6.03
CA PRO A 113 -7.05 -8.97 -6.41
C PRO A 113 -7.84 -8.78 -7.70
N GLU A 114 -7.89 -9.81 -8.52
CA GLU A 114 -8.87 -9.89 -9.61
C GLU A 114 -10.26 -10.13 -9.03
N ILE A 115 -11.24 -9.38 -9.52
CA ILE A 115 -12.60 -9.41 -9.00
C ILE A 115 -13.55 -9.84 -10.12
N GLU A 116 -14.19 -10.98 -9.91
CA GLU A 116 -15.31 -11.40 -10.75
C GLU A 116 -16.61 -10.86 -10.16
N LEU A 117 -17.12 -9.78 -10.76
CA LEU A 117 -18.41 -9.23 -10.38
C LEU A 117 -19.56 -10.11 -10.89
N PRO A 118 -20.61 -10.34 -10.09
CA PRO A 118 -21.85 -10.91 -10.60
C PRO A 118 -22.54 -9.94 -11.57
N ASP A 119 -23.67 -10.36 -12.14
CA ASP A 119 -24.54 -9.46 -12.90
C ASP A 119 -25.24 -8.47 -11.95
N TYR A 120 -24.50 -7.42 -11.57
CA TYR A 120 -24.95 -6.41 -10.61
C TYR A 120 -26.09 -5.52 -11.15
N LYS A 121 -26.32 -5.48 -12.47
CA LYS A 121 -27.44 -4.73 -13.08
C LYS A 121 -28.77 -5.44 -12.91
N ASN A 122 -28.76 -6.76 -12.76
CA ASN A 122 -29.96 -7.59 -12.56
C ASN A 122 -30.03 -8.17 -11.13
N ILE A 123 -29.32 -7.58 -10.19
CA ILE A 123 -29.44 -7.97 -8.76
C ILE A 123 -30.77 -7.46 -8.22
N GLU A 124 -31.45 -8.32 -7.45
CA GLU A 124 -32.67 -7.93 -6.72
C GLU A 124 -32.42 -6.65 -5.91
N LYS A 125 -33.29 -5.65 -6.13
CA LYS A 125 -33.14 -4.35 -5.47
C LYS A 125 -33.21 -4.50 -3.94
N GLY A 126 -32.19 -4.00 -3.26
CA GLY A 126 -32.21 -3.81 -1.81
C GLY A 126 -32.99 -2.55 -1.44
N LYS A 127 -33.47 -2.48 -0.21
CA LYS A 127 -34.11 -1.28 0.34
C LYS A 127 -33.11 -0.17 0.64
N THR A 128 -31.86 -0.56 0.83
CA THR A 128 -30.75 0.35 1.15
C THR A 128 -29.55 0.07 0.25
N ARG A 129 -28.68 1.08 0.10
CA ARG A 129 -27.37 0.94 -0.60
C ARG A 129 -26.51 -0.18 -0.02
N LEU A 130 -26.57 -0.34 1.29
CA LEU A 130 -25.84 -1.39 1.99
C LEU A 130 -26.33 -2.78 1.58
N GLU A 131 -27.65 -3.00 1.56
CA GLU A 131 -28.23 -4.28 1.12
C GLU A 131 -27.88 -4.62 -0.34
N ILE A 132 -27.83 -3.61 -1.23
CA ILE A 132 -27.41 -3.81 -2.62
C ILE A 132 -25.96 -4.32 -2.65
N LEU A 133 -25.06 -3.65 -1.94
CA LEU A 133 -23.65 -4.07 -1.87
C LEU A 133 -23.50 -5.45 -1.25
N GLU A 134 -24.22 -5.76 -0.19
CA GLU A 134 -24.20 -7.08 0.46
C GLU A 134 -24.55 -8.19 -0.52
N LYS A 135 -25.62 -8.01 -1.31
CA LYS A 135 -26.00 -8.98 -2.35
C LYS A 135 -24.96 -9.12 -3.45
N ILE A 136 -24.23 -8.05 -3.77
CA ILE A 136 -23.15 -8.11 -4.75
C ILE A 136 -21.96 -8.88 -4.18
N ILE A 137 -21.51 -8.56 -2.95
CA ILE A 137 -20.34 -9.23 -2.34
C ILE A 137 -20.57 -10.69 -1.99
N GLU A 138 -21.83 -11.12 -1.74
CA GLU A 138 -22.17 -12.53 -1.54
C GLU A 138 -21.94 -13.37 -2.78
N LYS A 139 -22.12 -12.79 -3.98
CA LYS A 139 -21.99 -13.47 -5.26
C LYS A 139 -20.67 -13.22 -5.97
N MET A 140 -19.89 -12.21 -5.52
CA MET A 140 -18.59 -11.91 -6.09
C MET A 140 -17.58 -13.00 -5.78
N LYS A 141 -16.63 -13.21 -6.69
CA LYS A 141 -15.46 -14.05 -6.43
C LYS A 141 -14.21 -13.18 -6.46
N ALA A 142 -13.44 -13.25 -5.40
CA ALA A 142 -12.14 -12.62 -5.29
C ALA A 142 -11.36 -13.25 -4.14
N GLU A 143 -10.06 -13.40 -4.31
CA GLU A 143 -9.14 -13.78 -3.25
C GLU A 143 -8.57 -12.51 -2.61
N ILE A 144 -9.13 -12.12 -1.46
CA ILE A 144 -8.78 -10.84 -0.81
C ILE A 144 -7.45 -10.98 -0.07
N PRO A 145 -6.41 -10.22 -0.46
CA PRO A 145 -5.12 -10.27 0.22
C PRO A 145 -5.23 -9.75 1.65
N GLN A 146 -4.59 -10.47 2.59
CA GLN A 146 -4.64 -10.13 4.02
C GLN A 146 -4.18 -8.70 4.32
N ILE A 147 -3.24 -8.17 3.52
CA ILE A 147 -2.75 -6.78 3.69
C ILE A 147 -3.86 -5.73 3.54
N LEU A 148 -4.87 -5.97 2.72
CA LEU A 148 -6.02 -5.06 2.60
C LEU A 148 -6.90 -5.11 3.84
N ILE A 149 -7.09 -6.30 4.41
CA ILE A 149 -7.87 -6.49 5.64
C ILE A 149 -7.16 -5.82 6.82
N GLU A 150 -5.84 -6.03 6.95
CA GLU A 150 -5.04 -5.39 7.99
C GLU A 150 -5.02 -3.86 7.84
N GLY A 151 -4.91 -3.36 6.61
CA GLY A 151 -4.99 -1.93 6.33
C GLY A 151 -6.35 -1.33 6.70
N GLU A 152 -7.43 -2.07 6.48
CA GLU A 152 -8.77 -1.61 6.88
C GLU A 152 -8.98 -1.66 8.39
N LYS A 153 -8.49 -2.70 9.08
CA LYS A 153 -8.50 -2.76 10.56
C LYS A 153 -7.75 -1.56 11.17
N GLU A 154 -6.61 -1.18 10.58
CA GLU A 154 -5.87 -0.02 11.07
C GLU A 154 -6.65 1.29 10.85
N LYS A 155 -7.35 1.45 9.73
CA LYS A 155 -8.24 2.61 9.53
C LYS A 155 -9.38 2.65 10.54
N MET A 156 -10.06 1.53 10.77
CA MET A 156 -11.13 1.41 11.78
C MET A 156 -10.60 1.79 13.18
N PHE A 157 -9.38 1.39 13.49
CA PHE A 157 -8.70 1.73 14.71
C PHE A 157 -8.46 3.23 14.85
N GLN A 158 -7.96 3.87 13.79
CA GLN A 158 -7.75 5.32 13.80
C GLN A 158 -9.08 6.09 13.85
N GLU A 159 -10.13 5.62 13.18
CA GLU A 159 -11.46 6.21 13.25
C GLU A 159 -11.99 6.24 14.69
N ILE A 160 -11.87 5.13 15.42
CA ILE A 160 -12.34 5.06 16.81
C ILE A 160 -11.48 5.95 17.71
N ARG A 161 -10.15 5.95 17.53
CA ARG A 161 -9.28 6.82 18.32
C ARG A 161 -9.62 8.30 18.14
N ALA A 162 -9.83 8.72 16.89
CA ALA A 162 -10.22 10.09 16.61
C ALA A 162 -11.56 10.47 17.30
N ASN A 163 -12.55 9.58 17.22
CA ASN A 163 -13.84 9.80 17.88
C ASN A 163 -13.72 9.86 19.42
N LEU A 164 -12.84 9.05 20.01
CA LEU A 164 -12.59 9.07 21.45
C LEU A 164 -11.90 10.37 21.88
N GLU A 165 -10.93 10.85 21.11
CA GLU A 165 -10.24 12.12 21.35
C GLU A 165 -11.22 13.29 21.32
N GLU A 166 -12.16 13.31 20.36
CA GLU A 166 -13.20 14.34 20.30
C GLU A 166 -14.13 14.34 21.53
N THR A 167 -14.38 13.17 22.12
CA THR A 167 -15.20 13.02 23.34
C THR A 167 -14.40 13.18 24.63
N GLY A 168 -13.06 13.31 24.55
CA GLY A 168 -12.16 13.41 25.70
C GLY A 168 -11.95 12.08 26.44
N LEU A 169 -12.41 10.94 25.87
CA LEU A 169 -12.19 9.62 26.43
C LEU A 169 -10.82 9.06 26.02
N LYS A 170 -10.07 8.50 26.99
CA LYS A 170 -8.80 7.89 26.69
C LYS A 170 -8.98 6.48 26.11
N TRP A 171 -8.05 6.08 25.27
CA TRP A 171 -8.04 4.75 24.67
C TRP A 171 -8.04 3.61 25.68
N GLU A 172 -7.22 3.75 26.73
CA GLU A 172 -7.11 2.75 27.81
C GLU A 172 -8.44 2.58 28.56
N ASP A 173 -9.15 3.70 28.82
CA ASP A 173 -10.45 3.68 29.48
C ASP A 173 -11.50 2.98 28.59
N TYR A 174 -11.48 3.25 27.30
CA TYR A 174 -12.37 2.56 26.34
C TYR A 174 -12.11 1.05 26.34
N LEU A 175 -10.85 0.61 26.20
CA LEU A 175 -10.50 -0.82 26.26
C LEU A 175 -10.93 -1.46 27.59
N GLY A 176 -10.75 -0.74 28.71
CA GLY A 176 -11.21 -1.18 30.02
C GLY A 176 -12.72 -1.37 30.09
N HIS A 177 -13.51 -0.46 29.49
CA HIS A 177 -14.97 -0.56 29.43
C HIS A 177 -15.45 -1.76 28.62
N ILE A 178 -14.86 -2.00 27.45
CA ILE A 178 -15.21 -3.16 26.61
C ILE A 178 -14.58 -4.47 27.07
N LYS A 179 -13.69 -4.43 28.07
CA LYS A 179 -12.95 -5.57 28.62
C LYS A 179 -12.22 -6.40 27.56
N LYS A 180 -11.57 -5.72 26.62
CA LYS A 180 -10.79 -6.33 25.54
C LYS A 180 -9.43 -5.68 25.44
N THR A 181 -8.46 -6.47 24.99
CA THR A 181 -7.16 -5.96 24.53
C THR A 181 -7.29 -5.41 23.10
N GLU A 182 -6.31 -4.62 22.67
CA GLU A 182 -6.25 -4.13 21.29
C GLU A 182 -6.17 -5.28 20.28
N GLU A 183 -5.43 -6.34 20.61
CA GLU A 183 -5.29 -7.53 19.76
C GLU A 183 -6.61 -8.29 19.62
N GLU A 184 -7.35 -8.48 20.71
CA GLU A 184 -8.68 -9.10 20.68
C GLU A 184 -9.66 -8.27 19.85
N LEU A 185 -9.63 -6.95 20.00
CA LEU A 185 -10.47 -6.04 19.26
C LEU A 185 -10.16 -6.09 17.74
N LYS A 186 -8.88 -6.07 17.37
CA LYS A 186 -8.45 -6.21 15.96
C LYS A 186 -8.87 -7.55 15.35
N LYS A 187 -8.89 -8.62 16.16
CA LYS A 187 -9.35 -9.94 15.71
C LYS A 187 -10.87 -9.96 15.50
N ASP A 188 -11.63 -9.38 16.42
CA ASP A 188 -13.08 -9.30 16.30
C ASP A 188 -13.54 -8.47 15.10
N TRP A 189 -12.74 -7.48 14.69
CA TRP A 189 -13.05 -6.63 13.54
C TRP A 189 -12.74 -7.26 12.18
N GLU A 190 -12.11 -8.42 12.14
CA GLU A 190 -11.71 -9.04 10.88
C GLU A 190 -12.88 -9.27 9.90
N PRO A 191 -14.06 -9.77 10.33
CA PRO A 191 -15.22 -9.91 9.45
C PRO A 191 -15.73 -8.57 8.91
N ASP A 192 -15.77 -7.53 9.75
CA ASP A 192 -16.23 -6.20 9.36
C ASP A 192 -15.22 -5.51 8.44
N ALA A 193 -13.93 -5.63 8.72
CA ALA A 193 -12.86 -5.14 7.86
C ALA A 193 -12.89 -5.82 6.48
N LEU A 194 -13.04 -7.15 6.44
CA LEU A 194 -13.18 -7.89 5.20
C LEU A 194 -14.40 -7.40 4.39
N LYS A 195 -15.54 -7.16 5.06
CA LYS A 195 -16.75 -6.65 4.42
C LYS A 195 -16.52 -5.25 3.84
N ARG A 196 -15.90 -4.33 4.60
CA ARG A 196 -15.55 -2.98 4.13
C ARG A 196 -14.59 -3.01 2.94
N VAL A 197 -13.57 -3.87 2.97
CA VAL A 197 -12.64 -4.07 1.85
C VAL A 197 -13.39 -4.54 0.62
N LYS A 198 -14.25 -5.56 0.74
CA LYS A 198 -15.06 -6.04 -0.38
C LYS A 198 -15.96 -4.95 -0.97
N PHE A 199 -16.59 -4.13 -0.14
CA PHE A 199 -17.40 -2.99 -0.61
C PHE A 199 -16.57 -2.01 -1.42
N GLY A 200 -15.40 -1.61 -0.91
CA GLY A 200 -14.50 -0.72 -1.63
C GLY A 200 -14.04 -1.29 -2.97
N LEU A 201 -13.69 -2.57 -3.01
CA LEU A 201 -13.26 -3.26 -4.21
C LEU A 201 -14.38 -3.35 -5.25
N VAL A 202 -15.59 -3.70 -4.84
CA VAL A 202 -16.78 -3.77 -5.72
C VAL A 202 -17.10 -2.39 -6.31
N LEU A 203 -17.15 -1.34 -5.48
CA LEU A 203 -17.41 0.02 -5.96
C LEU A 203 -16.34 0.48 -6.95
N ASN A 204 -15.08 0.18 -6.68
CA ASN A 204 -13.99 0.52 -7.58
C ASN A 204 -14.11 -0.22 -8.92
N GLU A 205 -14.35 -1.53 -8.90
CA GLU A 205 -14.45 -2.37 -10.09
C GLU A 205 -15.66 -1.98 -10.96
N ILE A 206 -16.80 -1.68 -10.35
CA ILE A 206 -17.98 -1.17 -11.08
C ILE A 206 -17.67 0.18 -11.72
N ALA A 207 -17.02 1.08 -10.97
CA ALA A 207 -16.66 2.39 -11.50
C ALA A 207 -15.69 2.30 -12.70
N GLU A 208 -14.72 1.39 -12.67
CA GLU A 208 -13.81 1.14 -13.79
C GLU A 208 -14.55 0.53 -14.99
N LYS A 209 -15.39 -0.48 -14.76
CA LYS A 209 -16.15 -1.16 -15.80
C LYS A 209 -17.17 -0.25 -16.51
N GLU A 210 -17.82 0.62 -15.76
CA GLU A 210 -18.80 1.58 -16.26
C GLU A 210 -18.15 2.93 -16.68
N LYS A 211 -16.81 3.04 -16.57
CA LYS A 211 -16.03 4.23 -16.92
C LYS A 211 -16.56 5.50 -16.24
N ILE A 212 -16.84 5.37 -14.94
CA ILE A 212 -17.35 6.48 -14.12
C ILE A 212 -16.20 7.45 -13.84
N GLU A 213 -16.26 8.60 -14.42
CA GLU A 213 -15.31 9.70 -14.24
C GLU A 213 -15.87 10.78 -13.32
N VAL A 214 -14.98 11.46 -12.61
CA VAL A 214 -15.27 12.63 -11.79
C VAL A 214 -14.50 13.81 -12.35
N SER A 215 -15.21 14.88 -12.69
CA SER A 215 -14.57 16.08 -13.23
C SER A 215 -13.85 16.90 -12.15
N GLU A 216 -12.88 17.71 -12.58
CA GLU A 216 -12.21 18.63 -11.64
C GLU A 216 -13.18 19.62 -11.00
N GLU A 217 -14.18 20.09 -11.75
CA GLU A 217 -15.20 21.02 -11.25
C GLU A 217 -16.04 20.38 -10.14
N GLU A 218 -16.43 19.10 -10.29
CA GLU A 218 -17.16 18.36 -9.26
C GLU A 218 -16.32 18.21 -7.98
N MET A 219 -15.02 17.88 -8.14
CA MET A 219 -14.09 17.75 -7.01
C MET A 219 -13.88 19.10 -6.31
N GLU A 220 -13.68 20.18 -7.05
CA GLU A 220 -13.45 21.50 -6.47
C GLU A 220 -14.66 21.98 -5.70
N LYS A 221 -15.85 21.90 -6.29
CA LYS A 221 -17.10 22.32 -5.65
C LYS A 221 -17.39 21.57 -4.35
N GLU A 222 -17.09 20.26 -4.30
CA GLU A 222 -17.31 19.48 -3.08
C GLU A 222 -16.18 19.72 -2.06
N ALA A 223 -14.94 19.89 -2.53
CA ALA A 223 -13.82 20.24 -1.66
C ALA A 223 -14.01 21.60 -0.98
N GLU A 224 -14.53 22.60 -1.69
CA GLU A 224 -14.85 23.92 -1.12
C GLU A 224 -15.82 23.83 0.03
N LYS A 225 -16.92 23.05 -0.11
CA LYS A 225 -17.90 22.84 0.97
C LYS A 225 -17.27 22.24 2.23
N ILE A 226 -16.38 21.25 2.06
CA ILE A 226 -15.70 20.62 3.20
C ILE A 226 -14.72 21.61 3.84
N MET A 227 -13.99 22.39 3.04
CA MET A 227 -13.02 23.36 3.54
C MET A 227 -13.67 24.58 4.21
N GLU A 228 -14.90 24.95 3.84
CA GLU A 228 -15.67 25.97 4.56
C GLU A 228 -15.91 25.59 6.03
N GLN A 229 -16.15 24.29 6.28
CA GLN A 229 -16.37 23.75 7.62
C GLN A 229 -15.07 23.42 8.35
N HIS A 230 -13.99 23.07 7.61
CA HIS A 230 -12.73 22.57 8.14
C HIS A 230 -11.53 23.27 7.52
N LYS A 231 -11.29 24.53 7.90
CA LYS A 231 -10.27 25.42 7.32
C LYS A 231 -8.80 24.96 7.44
N TYR A 232 -8.54 23.94 8.25
CA TYR A 232 -7.17 23.47 8.55
C TYR A 232 -6.76 22.24 7.72
N LEU A 233 -7.64 21.72 6.87
CA LEU A 233 -7.35 20.53 6.08
C LEU A 233 -6.50 20.88 4.86
N ASP A 234 -5.61 19.98 4.49
CA ASP A 234 -4.82 20.08 3.25
C ASP A 234 -5.72 19.95 2.02
N LYS A 235 -5.69 20.96 1.15
CA LYS A 235 -6.57 21.04 -0.04
C LYS A 235 -6.42 19.81 -0.96
N ASN A 236 -5.22 19.27 -1.13
CA ASN A 236 -5.00 18.13 -2.01
C ASN A 236 -5.58 16.85 -1.41
N ARG A 237 -5.44 16.68 -0.09
CA ARG A 237 -6.07 15.56 0.62
C ARG A 237 -7.59 15.62 0.55
N VAL A 238 -8.17 16.79 0.72
CA VAL A 238 -9.62 16.99 0.59
C VAL A 238 -10.06 16.67 -0.84
N LYS A 239 -9.36 17.12 -1.88
CA LYS A 239 -9.66 16.77 -3.27
C LYS A 239 -9.61 15.26 -3.54
N MET A 240 -8.61 14.56 -3.04
CA MET A 240 -8.53 13.10 -3.18
C MET A 240 -9.68 12.39 -2.46
N TYR A 241 -10.07 12.86 -1.29
CA TYR A 241 -11.21 12.33 -0.54
C TYR A 241 -12.53 12.57 -1.27
N THR A 242 -12.75 13.77 -1.78
CA THR A 242 -13.97 14.11 -2.54
C THR A 242 -14.08 13.31 -3.83
N TYR A 243 -12.98 13.03 -4.52
CA TYR A 243 -12.97 12.14 -5.69
C TYR A 243 -13.62 10.79 -5.35
N GLY A 244 -13.17 10.16 -4.27
CA GLY A 244 -13.72 8.86 -3.83
C GLY A 244 -15.21 8.93 -3.50
N ILE A 245 -15.63 9.96 -2.77
CA ILE A 245 -17.06 10.15 -2.41
C ILE A 245 -17.92 10.31 -3.66
N ILE A 246 -17.55 11.22 -4.56
CA ILE A 246 -18.34 11.51 -5.76
C ILE A 246 -18.40 10.29 -6.67
N ARG A 247 -17.27 9.60 -6.85
CA ARG A 247 -17.19 8.38 -7.64
C ARG A 247 -18.12 7.29 -7.10
N ASN A 248 -18.07 7.04 -5.79
CA ASN A 248 -18.94 6.08 -5.13
C ASN A 248 -20.42 6.48 -5.22
N GLU A 249 -20.74 7.76 -5.08
CA GLU A 249 -22.11 8.26 -5.23
C GLU A 249 -22.65 8.04 -6.65
N LYS A 250 -21.82 8.23 -7.68
CA LYS A 250 -22.20 7.93 -9.07
C LYS A 250 -22.41 6.42 -9.29
N VAL A 251 -21.62 5.56 -8.66
CA VAL A 251 -21.83 4.09 -8.70
C VAL A 251 -23.15 3.73 -8.03
N PHE A 252 -23.47 4.30 -6.86
CA PHE A 252 -24.74 4.04 -6.19
C PHE A 252 -25.93 4.49 -7.03
N LYS A 253 -25.88 5.67 -7.64
CA LYS A 253 -26.94 6.14 -8.54
C LYS A 253 -27.16 5.18 -9.70
N LEU A 254 -26.10 4.62 -10.27
CA LEU A 254 -26.20 3.60 -11.31
C LEU A 254 -26.89 2.34 -10.78
N LEU A 255 -26.45 1.82 -9.62
CA LEU A 255 -27.03 0.61 -9.01
C LEU A 255 -28.49 0.79 -8.58
N GLU A 256 -28.89 1.99 -8.18
CA GLU A 256 -30.27 2.34 -7.81
C GLU A 256 -31.19 2.46 -9.04
N SER A 257 -30.62 2.76 -10.21
CA SER A 257 -31.35 2.93 -11.47
C SER A 257 -31.56 1.64 -12.26
N CYS A 258 -30.83 0.59 -11.95
CA CYS A 258 -30.87 -0.73 -12.63
C CYS A 258 -32.05 -1.64 -12.19
#